data_4a220ddfbb5f8b5c211ac2e64617332d
#
_entry.id   4a220ddfbb5f8b5c211ac2e64617332d
#
_cell.length_a   1.000
_cell.length_b   1.000
_cell.length_c   1.000
_cell.angle_alpha   90.00
_cell.angle_beta   90.00
_cell.angle_gamma   90.00
#
_symmetry.space_group_name_H-M   'P 1'
#
loop_
_entity.id
_entity.type
_entity.pdbx_description
1 polymer ?
#
loop_
_entity_poly.entity_id
_entity_poly.type
_entity_poly.pdbx_seq_one_letter_code
_entity_poly.pdbx_strand_id
1 'polypeptide(L)'
;MLIRIITFLLILNISSINLHAAQFIPPQVGDYLVAKISSDSNDYSTTKRYYQRLHRSNPNDLLALDRLLLLSILDGDLLSANNYSFKLAKAGCDKNVNSCCMNNQSPQGHLVNGISYLNSYKPGFADQSFASIWRGNLSDSTFVRLLRAWVWADSNTIDKSMALIDLISTGEHQHLTLVHKALIYDYADEIELAEVFYDQSLSVQRDLYVLRLYYNFLHRNNLTEKKDAFADEFLSSYDEEFQNKFLTSNKNRIIQNPLQGIGVVLFNSQLLIEDLNEELAHMLYQLAIDTSPNLHEIKYIFASFLNQLENHDKAREVLSYIPKKHYLGNFAAIQISDAYSYEGNNEKAIQNLNTFVEVDDSFEAYLSLGNYHRYEKNWSDAIDNYDHALKLGKKFDKENIWEVYFNIGIVHERSKNWKLAEKNLKRSLKLSEDQADVLNYLGYSYIDMDQNISEAKVMIEQAMELKPNDPYIVDSLAWYYFKVGKYNEALSLLEFSLDMMPYDPTVNDHYGDVLWKLGNELEARFYWQKAIDLDQENIFEDKVKIKLLKGI
;
A
#
# COMPACT_ATOMS: atom_id res chain seq x y z
N MET A 1 12.72 20.28 -4.14
CA MET A 1 12.73 21.59 -4.81
C MET A 1 14.14 21.97 -5.33
N LEU A 2 15.21 21.80 -4.57
CA LEU A 2 16.58 22.14 -5.03
C LEU A 2 17.07 21.27 -6.21
N ILE A 3 16.73 19.99 -6.24
CA ILE A 3 17.12 19.04 -7.32
C ILE A 3 16.40 19.40 -8.64
N ARG A 4 15.13 19.84 -8.59
CA ARG A 4 14.39 20.29 -9.79
C ARG A 4 14.95 21.59 -10.38
N ILE A 5 15.52 22.47 -9.57
CA ILE A 5 16.17 23.71 -10.03
C ILE A 5 17.52 23.41 -10.69
N ILE A 6 18.27 22.42 -10.19
CA ILE A 6 19.55 22.01 -10.80
C ILE A 6 19.33 21.34 -12.15
N THR A 7 18.28 20.53 -12.29
CA THR A 7 17.92 19.90 -13.58
C THR A 7 17.48 20.96 -14.61
N PHE A 8 16.74 21.99 -14.18
CA PHE A 8 16.30 23.08 -15.05
C PHE A 8 17.48 24.01 -15.46
N LEU A 9 18.45 24.25 -14.55
CA LEU A 9 19.64 25.02 -14.83
C LEU A 9 20.65 24.26 -15.72
N LEU A 10 20.71 22.93 -15.65
CA LEU A 10 21.49 22.10 -16.57
C LEU A 10 20.89 22.12 -17.99
N ILE A 11 19.58 22.17 -18.14
CA ILE A 11 18.90 22.30 -19.43
C ILE A 11 19.12 23.70 -20.03
N LEU A 12 19.15 24.76 -19.22
CA LEU A 12 19.39 26.11 -19.68
C LEU A 12 20.88 26.39 -20.04
N ASN A 13 21.85 25.70 -19.41
CA ASN A 13 23.27 25.82 -19.79
C ASN A 13 23.63 25.02 -21.05
N ILE A 14 22.83 24.04 -21.46
CA ILE A 14 23.01 23.32 -22.73
C ILE A 14 22.52 24.18 -23.91
N SER A 15 21.63 25.15 -23.68
CA SER A 15 21.11 26.03 -24.74
C SER A 15 22.11 27.14 -25.20
N SER A 16 23.23 27.33 -24.49
CA SER A 16 24.28 28.30 -24.87
C SER A 16 25.49 27.67 -25.54
N ILE A 17 25.53 26.35 -25.72
CA ILE A 17 26.56 25.66 -26.46
C ILE A 17 26.11 25.46 -27.90
N ASN A 18 26.53 26.34 -28.77
CA ASN A 18 26.53 26.28 -30.25
C ASN A 18 25.39 25.46 -30.90
N LEU A 19 24.43 26.16 -31.49
CA LEU A 19 23.37 25.65 -32.38
C LEU A 19 23.87 24.74 -33.52
N HIS A 20 25.17 24.68 -33.80
CA HIS A 20 25.75 23.81 -34.83
C HIS A 20 26.06 22.38 -34.37
N ALA A 21 26.13 22.12 -33.06
CA ALA A 21 26.33 20.75 -32.55
C ALA A 21 25.01 19.96 -32.45
N ALA A 22 23.86 20.65 -32.35
CA ALA A 22 22.56 20.01 -32.27
C ALA A 22 22.12 19.32 -33.58
N GLN A 23 22.78 19.56 -34.71
CA GLN A 23 22.47 18.95 -36.01
C GLN A 23 23.08 17.55 -36.22
N PHE A 24 23.89 17.05 -35.28
CA PHE A 24 24.60 15.77 -35.41
C PHE A 24 24.23 14.72 -34.36
N ILE A 25 23.23 14.93 -33.52
CA ILE A 25 22.68 13.84 -32.66
C ILE A 25 21.75 13.02 -33.54
N PRO A 26 22.06 11.74 -33.85
CA PRO A 26 21.15 10.89 -34.58
C PRO A 26 19.79 10.88 -33.84
N PRO A 27 18.63 10.92 -34.52
CA PRO A 27 17.31 10.88 -33.89
C PRO A 27 17.18 9.77 -32.87
N GLN A 28 17.84 8.65 -33.09
CA GLN A 28 17.93 7.50 -32.20
C GLN A 28 18.53 7.80 -30.83
N VAL A 29 19.55 8.68 -30.73
CA VAL A 29 20.15 9.05 -29.44
C VAL A 29 19.20 9.92 -28.62
N GLY A 30 18.47 10.82 -29.28
CA GLY A 30 17.45 11.64 -28.64
C GLY A 30 16.30 10.78 -28.09
N ASP A 31 15.79 9.86 -28.90
CA ASP A 31 14.74 8.92 -28.48
C ASP A 31 15.21 8.03 -27.31
N TYR A 32 16.45 7.55 -27.32
CA TYR A 32 17.03 6.76 -26.23
C TYR A 32 17.14 7.58 -24.93
N LEU A 33 17.61 8.82 -24.99
CA LEU A 33 17.75 9.68 -23.81
C LEU A 33 16.38 10.00 -23.18
N VAL A 34 15.38 10.31 -24.01
CA VAL A 34 14.01 10.53 -23.51
C VAL A 34 13.44 9.26 -22.90
N ALA A 35 13.64 8.11 -23.55
CA ALA A 35 13.20 6.83 -23.01
C ALA A 35 13.85 6.52 -21.65
N LYS A 36 15.14 6.83 -21.49
CA LYS A 36 15.84 6.62 -20.23
C LYS A 36 15.34 7.55 -19.13
N ILE A 37 15.20 8.85 -19.42
CA ILE A 37 14.71 9.84 -18.44
C ILE A 37 13.28 9.50 -17.99
N SER A 38 12.40 9.14 -18.93
CA SER A 38 11.02 8.73 -18.58
C SER A 38 10.99 7.43 -17.79
N SER A 39 11.90 6.49 -18.06
CA SER A 39 12.04 5.27 -17.27
C SER A 39 12.44 5.56 -15.82
N ASP A 40 13.41 6.46 -15.65
CA ASP A 40 13.90 6.86 -14.32
C ASP A 40 12.83 7.64 -13.51
N SER A 41 11.80 8.16 -14.18
CA SER A 41 10.63 8.83 -13.57
C SER A 41 9.38 7.96 -13.54
N ASN A 42 9.50 6.64 -13.79
CA ASN A 42 8.39 5.67 -13.85
C ASN A 42 7.26 6.01 -14.87
N ASP A 43 7.54 6.88 -15.85
CA ASP A 43 6.62 7.14 -16.97
C ASP A 43 6.78 6.04 -18.05
N TYR A 44 6.21 4.87 -17.75
CA TYR A 44 6.33 3.69 -18.62
C TYR A 44 5.66 3.90 -19.98
N SER A 45 4.60 4.69 -20.06
CA SER A 45 3.88 4.95 -21.32
C SER A 45 4.74 5.76 -22.31
N THR A 46 5.38 6.82 -21.84
CA THR A 46 6.32 7.60 -22.64
C THR A 46 7.56 6.77 -22.99
N THR A 47 8.12 6.04 -22.03
CA THR A 47 9.25 5.12 -22.23
C THR A 47 8.95 4.12 -23.35
N LYS A 48 7.80 3.43 -23.29
CA LYS A 48 7.33 2.46 -24.30
C LYS A 48 7.24 3.07 -25.69
N ARG A 49 6.66 4.27 -25.81
CA ARG A 49 6.53 4.98 -27.09
C ARG A 49 7.88 5.29 -27.76
N TYR A 50 8.88 5.67 -26.98
CA TYR A 50 10.23 5.96 -27.50
C TYR A 50 10.99 4.68 -27.87
N TYR A 51 10.91 3.60 -27.05
CA TYR A 51 11.47 2.30 -27.42
C TYR A 51 10.80 1.71 -28.68
N GLN A 52 9.50 1.93 -28.90
CA GLN A 52 8.83 1.56 -30.15
C GLN A 52 9.40 2.29 -31.36
N ARG A 53 9.80 3.56 -31.24
CA ARG A 53 10.49 4.30 -32.32
C ARG A 53 11.88 3.72 -32.59
N LEU A 54 12.65 3.44 -31.53
CA LEU A 54 13.95 2.79 -31.65
C LEU A 54 13.85 1.43 -32.34
N HIS A 55 12.90 0.59 -31.95
CA HIS A 55 12.66 -0.71 -32.58
C HIS A 55 12.24 -0.58 -34.06
N ARG A 56 11.45 0.43 -34.42
CA ARG A 56 11.10 0.68 -35.83
C ARG A 56 12.31 1.03 -36.69
N SER A 57 13.27 1.77 -36.14
CA SER A 57 14.50 2.16 -36.83
C SER A 57 15.52 1.00 -36.91
N ASN A 58 15.52 0.12 -35.91
CA ASN A 58 16.35 -1.09 -35.87
C ASN A 58 15.55 -2.29 -35.34
N PRO A 59 14.83 -3.03 -36.23
CA PRO A 59 13.98 -4.15 -35.82
C PRO A 59 14.73 -5.35 -35.20
N ASN A 60 16.03 -5.42 -35.37
CA ASN A 60 16.88 -6.51 -34.85
C ASN A 60 17.57 -6.14 -33.52
N ASP A 61 17.26 -4.99 -32.95
CA ASP A 61 17.77 -4.58 -31.64
C ASP A 61 17.09 -5.38 -30.52
N LEU A 62 17.84 -6.37 -30.01
CA LEU A 62 17.35 -7.28 -28.96
C LEU A 62 17.13 -6.56 -27.63
N LEU A 63 17.95 -5.53 -27.35
CA LEU A 63 17.81 -4.74 -26.12
C LEU A 63 16.50 -3.92 -26.14
N ALA A 64 16.22 -3.29 -27.27
CA ALA A 64 14.97 -2.56 -27.45
C ALA A 64 13.75 -3.47 -27.40
N LEU A 65 13.84 -4.68 -27.97
CA LEU A 65 12.78 -5.69 -27.89
C LEU A 65 12.53 -6.17 -26.46
N ASP A 66 13.61 -6.45 -25.71
CA ASP A 66 13.51 -6.90 -24.32
C ASP A 66 12.91 -5.80 -23.41
N ARG A 67 13.32 -4.55 -23.62
CA ARG A 67 12.73 -3.43 -22.90
C ARG A 67 11.25 -3.21 -23.24
N LEU A 68 10.87 -3.37 -24.52
CA LEU A 68 9.46 -3.31 -24.94
C LEU A 68 8.62 -4.44 -24.36
N LEU A 69 9.18 -5.63 -24.24
CA LEU A 69 8.54 -6.75 -23.53
C LEU A 69 8.21 -6.36 -22.10
N LEU A 70 9.20 -5.90 -21.33
CA LEU A 70 9.04 -5.52 -19.94
C LEU A 70 8.02 -4.39 -19.78
N LEU A 71 8.17 -3.30 -20.56
CA LEU A 71 7.24 -2.16 -20.53
C LEU A 71 5.81 -2.54 -20.92
N SER A 72 5.64 -3.55 -21.77
CA SER A 72 4.29 -4.04 -22.12
C SER A 72 3.65 -4.81 -20.95
N ILE A 73 4.44 -5.55 -20.16
CA ILE A 73 3.93 -6.19 -18.95
C ILE A 73 3.55 -5.14 -17.91
N LEU A 74 4.42 -4.16 -17.64
CA LEU A 74 4.17 -3.10 -16.67
C LEU A 74 2.91 -2.28 -16.98
N ASP A 75 2.60 -2.15 -18.27
CA ASP A 75 1.40 -1.47 -18.78
C ASP A 75 0.14 -2.37 -18.79
N GLY A 76 0.28 -3.67 -18.48
CA GLY A 76 -0.80 -4.65 -18.55
C GLY A 76 -1.15 -5.11 -19.97
N ASP A 77 -0.32 -4.79 -20.97
CA ASP A 77 -0.52 -5.16 -22.38
C ASP A 77 0.14 -6.54 -22.68
N LEU A 78 -0.43 -7.61 -22.13
CA LEU A 78 0.07 -8.96 -22.33
C LEU A 78 0.11 -9.42 -23.78
N LEU A 79 -0.76 -8.88 -24.64
CA LEU A 79 -0.76 -9.23 -26.05
C LEU A 79 0.52 -8.73 -26.74
N SER A 80 0.90 -7.48 -26.49
CA SER A 80 2.17 -6.93 -26.97
C SER A 80 3.36 -7.62 -26.33
N ALA A 81 3.31 -7.90 -25.03
CA ALA A 81 4.36 -8.63 -24.31
C ALA A 81 4.63 -10.00 -24.93
N ASN A 82 3.60 -10.79 -25.22
CA ASN A 82 3.70 -12.07 -25.91
C ASN A 82 4.35 -11.91 -27.30
N ASN A 83 3.93 -10.90 -28.06
CA ASN A 83 4.48 -10.65 -29.40
C ASN A 83 5.97 -10.33 -29.36
N TYR A 84 6.40 -9.45 -28.41
CA TYR A 84 7.83 -9.12 -28.24
C TYR A 84 8.63 -10.33 -27.74
N SER A 85 8.11 -11.12 -26.82
CA SER A 85 8.74 -12.34 -26.33
C SER A 85 8.97 -13.36 -27.46
N PHE A 86 7.97 -13.59 -28.33
CA PHE A 86 8.15 -14.48 -29.50
C PHE A 86 9.12 -13.90 -30.54
N LYS A 87 9.18 -12.58 -30.73
CA LYS A 87 10.19 -11.96 -31.62
C LYS A 87 11.60 -12.15 -31.06
N LEU A 88 11.81 -11.99 -29.75
CA LEU A 88 13.07 -12.27 -29.08
C LEU A 88 13.50 -13.74 -29.26
N ALA A 89 12.59 -14.68 -29.08
CA ALA A 89 12.84 -16.09 -29.29
C ALA A 89 13.31 -16.40 -30.73
N LYS A 90 12.72 -15.74 -31.74
CA LYS A 90 13.06 -15.92 -33.15
C LYS A 90 14.37 -15.24 -33.55
N ALA A 91 14.66 -14.07 -33.00
CA ALA A 91 15.83 -13.28 -33.39
C ALA A 91 17.18 -13.94 -33.04
N GLY A 92 17.20 -14.89 -32.08
CA GLY A 92 18.37 -15.67 -31.73
C GLY A 92 18.52 -16.99 -32.50
N CYS A 93 17.63 -17.30 -33.45
CA CYS A 93 17.64 -18.59 -34.16
C CYS A 93 18.38 -18.48 -35.49
N ASP A 94 19.37 -19.36 -35.72
CA ASP A 94 19.93 -19.59 -37.05
C ASP A 94 18.85 -20.23 -37.93
N LYS A 95 18.64 -19.69 -39.14
CA LYS A 95 17.56 -20.10 -40.07
C LYS A 95 17.59 -21.55 -40.47
N ASN A 96 18.65 -22.28 -40.15
CA ASN A 96 18.89 -23.66 -40.53
C ASN A 96 18.62 -24.72 -39.42
N VAL A 97 18.19 -24.29 -38.23
CA VAL A 97 17.93 -25.20 -37.11
C VAL A 97 16.46 -25.12 -36.71
N ASN A 98 15.72 -26.21 -36.91
CA ASN A 98 14.32 -26.35 -36.51
C ASN A 98 14.10 -26.44 -34.98
N SER A 99 15.15 -26.22 -34.17
CA SER A 99 15.03 -26.12 -32.72
C SER A 99 14.85 -24.66 -32.31
N CYS A 100 13.83 -24.40 -31.53
CA CYS A 100 13.56 -23.09 -30.95
C CYS A 100 14.78 -22.67 -30.10
N CYS A 101 15.51 -21.62 -30.53
CA CYS A 101 16.70 -21.16 -29.81
C CYS A 101 16.27 -20.39 -28.56
N MET A 102 16.00 -21.12 -27.48
CA MET A 102 15.71 -20.50 -26.18
C MET A 102 16.94 -19.84 -25.54
N ASN A 103 18.11 -19.95 -26.16
CA ASN A 103 19.40 -19.57 -25.54
C ASN A 103 19.68 -18.09 -25.40
N ASN A 104 18.90 -17.20 -26.03
CA ASN A 104 19.15 -15.75 -26.05
C ASN A 104 17.97 -14.91 -25.48
N GLN A 105 17.01 -15.54 -24.78
CA GLN A 105 15.93 -14.81 -24.14
C GLN A 105 16.32 -14.36 -22.73
N SER A 106 15.76 -13.22 -22.31
CA SER A 106 15.81 -12.74 -20.93
C SER A 106 14.93 -13.62 -20.01
N PRO A 107 15.16 -13.60 -18.69
CA PRO A 107 14.29 -14.25 -17.71
C PRO A 107 12.81 -13.91 -17.89
N GLN A 108 12.49 -12.63 -18.10
CA GLN A 108 11.12 -12.18 -18.35
C GLN A 108 10.54 -12.74 -19.66
N GLY A 109 11.36 -12.88 -20.70
CA GLY A 109 10.95 -13.52 -21.96
C GLY A 109 10.58 -15.00 -21.77
N HIS A 110 11.39 -15.73 -21.03
CA HIS A 110 11.10 -17.13 -20.68
C HIS A 110 9.83 -17.25 -19.82
N LEU A 111 9.62 -16.35 -18.86
CA LEU A 111 8.43 -16.35 -18.01
C LEU A 111 7.15 -16.13 -18.84
N VAL A 112 7.11 -15.09 -19.68
CA VAL A 112 5.97 -14.79 -20.56
C VAL A 112 5.71 -15.92 -21.55
N ASN A 113 6.74 -16.50 -22.15
CA ASN A 113 6.58 -17.65 -23.05
C ASN A 113 6.03 -18.88 -22.32
N GLY A 114 6.49 -19.16 -21.11
CA GLY A 114 5.97 -20.25 -20.29
C GLY A 114 4.48 -20.10 -20.02
N ILE A 115 4.05 -18.90 -19.60
CA ILE A 115 2.64 -18.54 -19.39
C ILE A 115 1.85 -18.71 -20.70
N SER A 116 2.36 -18.20 -21.82
CA SER A 116 1.70 -18.28 -23.13
C SER A 116 1.57 -19.70 -23.65
N TYR A 117 2.61 -20.53 -23.48
CA TYR A 117 2.56 -21.94 -23.86
C TYR A 117 1.56 -22.73 -23.01
N LEU A 118 1.51 -22.46 -21.71
CA LEU A 118 0.54 -23.11 -20.83
C LEU A 118 -0.89 -22.72 -21.19
N ASN A 119 -1.14 -21.45 -21.49
CA ASN A 119 -2.43 -20.95 -21.99
C ASN A 119 -2.83 -21.57 -23.34
N SER A 120 -1.84 -21.99 -24.12
CA SER A 120 -2.05 -22.66 -25.44
C SER A 120 -2.06 -24.20 -25.33
N TYR A 121 -2.20 -24.75 -24.12
CA TYR A 121 -2.19 -26.20 -23.86
C TYR A 121 -0.93 -26.94 -24.37
N LYS A 122 0.25 -26.30 -24.20
CA LYS A 122 1.56 -26.86 -24.59
C LYS A 122 2.46 -27.04 -23.35
N PRO A 123 2.13 -27.97 -22.43
CA PRO A 123 2.81 -28.05 -21.13
C PRO A 123 4.32 -28.35 -21.26
N GLY A 124 4.75 -29.17 -22.21
CA GLY A 124 6.16 -29.45 -22.39
C GLY A 124 7.00 -28.23 -22.79
N PHE A 125 6.46 -27.31 -23.62
CA PHE A 125 7.13 -26.06 -23.95
C PHE A 125 7.08 -25.07 -22.80
N ALA A 126 5.98 -25.04 -22.02
CA ALA A 126 5.88 -24.23 -20.82
C ALA A 126 6.92 -24.64 -19.77
N ASP A 127 7.03 -25.94 -19.46
CA ASP A 127 8.02 -26.47 -18.52
C ASP A 127 9.45 -26.14 -18.96
N GLN A 128 9.78 -26.31 -20.24
CA GLN A 128 11.10 -25.96 -20.77
C GLN A 128 11.38 -24.46 -20.67
N SER A 129 10.37 -23.60 -20.91
CA SER A 129 10.51 -22.15 -20.78
C SER A 129 10.78 -21.76 -19.34
N PHE A 130 10.00 -22.25 -18.38
CA PHE A 130 10.20 -21.97 -16.96
C PHE A 130 11.55 -22.50 -16.46
N ALA A 131 11.98 -23.68 -16.87
CA ALA A 131 13.31 -24.23 -16.56
C ALA A 131 14.47 -23.37 -17.10
N SER A 132 14.21 -22.50 -18.07
CA SER A 132 15.20 -21.63 -18.71
C SER A 132 15.23 -20.20 -18.16
N ILE A 133 14.37 -19.83 -17.18
CA ILE A 133 14.30 -18.48 -16.61
C ILE A 133 15.66 -18.07 -16.05
N TRP A 134 16.31 -18.93 -15.28
CA TRP A 134 17.65 -18.71 -14.75
C TRP A 134 18.57 -19.87 -15.11
N ARG A 135 19.82 -19.56 -15.41
CA ARG A 135 20.86 -20.54 -15.70
C ARG A 135 21.76 -20.74 -14.48
N GLY A 136 22.30 -21.93 -14.31
CA GLY A 136 23.18 -22.25 -13.20
C GLY A 136 22.41 -22.60 -11.93
N ASN A 137 22.94 -22.21 -10.76
CA ASN A 137 22.38 -22.61 -9.46
C ASN A 137 20.95 -22.09 -9.19
N LEU A 138 20.51 -21.03 -9.88
CA LEU A 138 19.16 -20.47 -9.73
C LEU A 138 18.09 -21.21 -10.55
N SER A 139 18.47 -22.07 -11.53
CA SER A 139 17.51 -22.90 -12.28
C SER A 139 16.73 -23.88 -11.40
N ASP A 140 17.26 -24.18 -10.22
CA ASP A 140 16.67 -25.05 -9.21
C ASP A 140 16.06 -24.31 -8.02
N SER A 141 15.83 -22.99 -8.16
CA SER A 141 15.20 -22.18 -7.11
C SER A 141 13.75 -22.64 -6.82
N THR A 142 13.29 -22.38 -5.60
CA THR A 142 11.90 -22.65 -5.18
C THR A 142 10.90 -22.02 -6.15
N PHE A 143 11.13 -20.79 -6.57
CA PHE A 143 10.28 -20.06 -7.53
C PHE A 143 10.11 -20.84 -8.85
N VAL A 144 11.21 -21.26 -9.48
CA VAL A 144 11.17 -22.01 -10.75
C VAL A 144 10.52 -23.38 -10.57
N ARG A 145 10.82 -24.07 -9.48
CA ARG A 145 10.22 -25.40 -9.20
C ARG A 145 8.71 -25.31 -9.02
N LEU A 146 8.21 -24.29 -8.32
CA LEU A 146 6.77 -24.07 -8.15
C LEU A 146 6.07 -23.71 -9.48
N LEU A 147 6.66 -22.84 -10.32
CA LEU A 147 6.13 -22.57 -11.66
C LEU A 147 6.02 -23.86 -12.49
N ARG A 148 7.05 -24.70 -12.48
CA ARG A 148 7.08 -25.97 -13.21
C ARG A 148 6.11 -27.00 -12.63
N ALA A 149 5.94 -27.04 -11.31
CA ALA A 149 4.98 -27.92 -10.67
C ALA A 149 3.54 -27.62 -11.15
N TRP A 150 3.17 -26.36 -11.28
CA TRP A 150 1.87 -25.97 -11.80
C TRP A 150 1.64 -26.36 -13.27
N VAL A 151 2.69 -26.49 -14.08
CA VAL A 151 2.54 -27.01 -15.46
C VAL A 151 1.99 -28.45 -15.47
N TRP A 152 2.31 -29.23 -14.44
CA TRP A 152 1.97 -30.66 -14.31
C TRP A 152 0.90 -30.92 -13.23
N ALA A 153 0.12 -29.88 -12.86
CA ALA A 153 -0.86 -29.99 -11.77
C ALA A 153 -2.13 -30.80 -12.10
N ASP A 154 -2.30 -31.26 -13.34
CA ASP A 154 -3.42 -32.12 -13.74
C ASP A 154 -3.35 -33.49 -13.05
N SER A 155 -4.51 -34.08 -12.72
CA SER A 155 -4.63 -35.39 -12.04
C SER A 155 -3.81 -36.52 -12.69
N ASN A 156 -3.69 -36.49 -14.02
CA ASN A 156 -2.90 -37.52 -14.75
C ASN A 156 -1.38 -37.29 -14.67
N THR A 157 -0.92 -36.13 -14.21
CA THR A 157 0.49 -35.71 -14.16
C THR A 157 0.94 -35.23 -12.79
N ILE A 158 0.09 -35.38 -11.79
CA ILE A 158 0.32 -34.87 -10.42
C ILE A 158 1.61 -35.42 -9.79
N ASP A 159 1.98 -36.65 -10.08
CA ASP A 159 3.25 -37.24 -9.61
C ASP A 159 4.47 -36.46 -10.06
N LYS A 160 4.46 -35.91 -11.29
CA LYS A 160 5.53 -35.02 -11.77
C LYS A 160 5.53 -33.69 -11.05
N SER A 161 4.34 -33.15 -10.75
CA SER A 161 4.19 -31.92 -9.98
C SER A 161 4.77 -32.08 -8.58
N MET A 162 4.37 -33.13 -7.87
CA MET A 162 4.86 -33.43 -6.52
C MET A 162 6.35 -33.69 -6.48
N ALA A 163 6.88 -34.46 -7.46
CA ALA A 163 8.31 -34.70 -7.56
C ALA A 163 9.14 -33.41 -7.69
N LEU A 164 8.63 -32.38 -8.35
CA LEU A 164 9.27 -31.05 -8.42
C LEU A 164 9.25 -30.31 -7.08
N ILE A 165 8.11 -30.38 -6.37
CA ILE A 165 7.96 -29.72 -5.07
C ILE A 165 8.78 -30.43 -3.99
N ASP A 166 8.86 -31.76 -4.02
CA ASP A 166 9.61 -32.54 -3.03
C ASP A 166 11.14 -32.33 -3.13
N LEU A 167 11.62 -31.77 -4.24
CA LEU A 167 13.01 -31.32 -4.38
C LEU A 167 13.29 -29.98 -3.72
N ILE A 168 12.24 -29.24 -3.28
CA ILE A 168 12.42 -28.00 -2.54
C ILE A 168 12.85 -28.34 -1.11
N SER A 169 13.97 -27.78 -0.66
CA SER A 169 14.45 -28.00 0.71
C SER A 169 13.44 -27.49 1.74
N THR A 170 13.20 -28.29 2.78
CA THR A 170 12.40 -27.86 3.93
C THR A 170 13.17 -26.79 4.72
N GLY A 171 12.61 -25.61 4.88
CA GLY A 171 13.25 -24.50 5.57
C GLY A 171 12.46 -23.21 5.37
N GLU A 172 13.13 -22.18 4.94
CA GLU A 172 12.61 -20.81 4.82
C GLU A 172 11.32 -20.68 3.98
N HIS A 173 11.11 -21.57 3.01
CA HIS A 173 9.92 -21.59 2.13
C HIS A 173 8.92 -22.72 2.47
N GLN A 174 9.00 -23.32 3.65
CA GLN A 174 8.14 -24.47 4.03
C GLN A 174 6.65 -24.12 3.89
N HIS A 175 6.23 -22.96 4.41
CA HIS A 175 4.84 -22.53 4.33
C HIS A 175 4.33 -22.50 2.88
N LEU A 176 5.04 -21.80 1.97
CA LEU A 176 4.63 -21.69 0.57
C LEU A 176 4.63 -23.04 -0.15
N THR A 177 5.58 -23.92 0.17
CA THR A 177 5.62 -25.30 -0.37
C THR A 177 4.36 -26.07 0.02
N LEU A 178 3.92 -25.98 1.28
CA LEU A 178 2.69 -26.61 1.76
C LEU A 178 1.44 -26.01 1.12
N VAL A 179 1.38 -24.67 0.99
CA VAL A 179 0.29 -23.98 0.29
C VAL A 179 0.15 -24.49 -1.15
N HIS A 180 1.25 -24.56 -1.91
CA HIS A 180 1.17 -25.02 -3.29
C HIS A 180 0.84 -26.51 -3.40
N LYS A 181 1.28 -27.37 -2.47
CA LYS A 181 0.80 -28.76 -2.40
C LYS A 181 -0.70 -28.81 -2.19
N ALA A 182 -1.23 -28.07 -1.21
CA ALA A 182 -2.66 -28.00 -0.94
C ALA A 182 -3.47 -27.57 -2.19
N LEU A 183 -3.03 -26.48 -2.84
CA LEU A 183 -3.70 -25.94 -4.02
C LEU A 183 -3.66 -26.87 -5.24
N ILE A 184 -2.55 -27.60 -5.46
CA ILE A 184 -2.40 -28.54 -6.57
C ILE A 184 -3.25 -29.80 -6.32
N TYR A 185 -3.26 -30.34 -5.10
CA TYR A 185 -4.15 -31.44 -4.74
C TYR A 185 -5.62 -31.04 -4.82
N ASP A 186 -5.94 -29.81 -4.36
CA ASP A 186 -7.27 -29.25 -4.52
C ASP A 186 -7.67 -29.15 -6.01
N TYR A 187 -6.79 -28.64 -6.87
CA TYR A 187 -7.05 -28.55 -8.31
C TYR A 187 -7.24 -29.93 -8.97
N ALA A 188 -6.49 -30.93 -8.53
CA ALA A 188 -6.57 -32.31 -9.01
C ALA A 188 -7.74 -33.12 -8.43
N ASP A 189 -8.59 -32.53 -7.59
CA ASP A 189 -9.72 -33.16 -6.87
C ASP A 189 -9.29 -34.25 -5.85
N GLU A 190 -8.05 -34.21 -5.36
CA GLU A 190 -7.51 -35.06 -4.30
C GLU A 190 -7.85 -34.46 -2.91
N ILE A 191 -9.13 -34.54 -2.52
CA ILE A 191 -9.71 -33.77 -1.39
C ILE A 191 -9.00 -34.06 -0.07
N GLU A 192 -8.73 -35.32 0.26
CA GLU A 192 -8.11 -35.71 1.54
C GLU A 192 -6.68 -35.16 1.67
N LEU A 193 -5.88 -35.22 0.58
CA LEU A 193 -4.53 -34.68 0.57
C LEU A 193 -4.53 -33.15 0.60
N ALA A 194 -5.43 -32.52 -0.15
CA ALA A 194 -5.58 -31.06 -0.12
C ALA A 194 -5.86 -30.54 1.28
N GLU A 195 -6.81 -31.18 1.99
CA GLU A 195 -7.18 -30.83 3.38
C GLU A 195 -5.97 -30.92 4.32
N VAL A 196 -5.23 -32.04 4.28
CA VAL A 196 -4.04 -32.27 5.10
C VAL A 196 -3.00 -31.16 4.88
N PHE A 197 -2.73 -30.78 3.63
CA PHE A 197 -1.74 -29.75 3.33
C PHE A 197 -2.20 -28.32 3.64
N TYR A 198 -3.50 -28.02 3.52
CA TYR A 198 -4.06 -26.76 4.03
C TYR A 198 -3.86 -26.66 5.55
N ASP A 199 -4.24 -27.70 6.32
CA ASP A 199 -4.07 -27.70 7.77
C ASP A 199 -2.58 -27.52 8.16
N GLN A 200 -1.68 -28.24 7.50
CA GLN A 200 -0.24 -28.11 7.72
C GLN A 200 0.26 -26.69 7.38
N SER A 201 -0.18 -26.09 6.28
CA SER A 201 0.26 -24.75 5.89
C SER A 201 -0.18 -23.70 6.91
N LEU A 202 -1.43 -23.77 7.37
CA LEU A 202 -2.00 -22.83 8.35
C LEU A 202 -1.46 -23.03 9.77
N SER A 203 -0.89 -24.19 10.08
CA SER A 203 -0.14 -24.41 11.33
C SER A 203 1.21 -23.68 11.34
N VAL A 204 1.78 -23.39 10.15
CA VAL A 204 3.04 -22.64 9.99
C VAL A 204 2.77 -21.15 9.94
N GLN A 205 1.86 -20.70 9.08
CA GLN A 205 1.52 -19.29 8.89
C GLN A 205 0.07 -19.14 8.41
N ARG A 206 -0.62 -18.11 8.92
CA ARG A 206 -2.04 -17.83 8.65
C ARG A 206 -2.19 -16.63 7.71
N ASP A 207 -1.91 -16.83 6.43
CA ASP A 207 -2.09 -15.79 5.42
C ASP A 207 -3.57 -15.67 5.02
N LEU A 208 -4.08 -14.45 4.92
CA LEU A 208 -5.50 -14.17 4.66
C LEU A 208 -5.97 -14.77 3.31
N TYR A 209 -5.12 -14.74 2.28
CA TYR A 209 -5.45 -15.35 1.00
C TYR A 209 -5.52 -16.88 1.07
N VAL A 210 -4.66 -17.53 1.88
CA VAL A 210 -4.68 -18.98 2.11
C VAL A 210 -5.94 -19.36 2.88
N LEU A 211 -6.28 -18.61 3.92
CA LEU A 211 -7.53 -18.79 4.66
C LEU A 211 -8.75 -18.70 3.73
N ARG A 212 -8.75 -17.73 2.79
CA ARG A 212 -9.81 -17.58 1.80
C ARG A 212 -9.93 -18.78 0.86
N LEU A 213 -8.80 -19.29 0.36
CA LEU A 213 -8.73 -20.47 -0.50
C LEU A 213 -9.19 -21.72 0.25
N TYR A 214 -8.75 -21.90 1.50
CA TYR A 214 -9.15 -23.02 2.35
C TYR A 214 -10.64 -22.99 2.70
N TYR A 215 -11.18 -21.82 3.10
CA TYR A 215 -12.63 -21.71 3.35
C TYR A 215 -13.45 -22.04 2.09
N ASN A 216 -13.03 -21.57 0.93
CA ASN A 216 -13.66 -21.91 -0.34
C ASN A 216 -13.59 -23.42 -0.62
N PHE A 217 -12.45 -24.07 -0.35
CA PHE A 217 -12.28 -25.51 -0.45
C PHE A 217 -13.24 -26.27 0.49
N LEU A 218 -13.31 -25.91 1.77
CA LEU A 218 -14.20 -26.53 2.76
C LEU A 218 -15.67 -26.39 2.34
N HIS A 219 -16.05 -25.18 1.89
CA HIS A 219 -17.44 -24.87 1.52
C HIS A 219 -17.91 -25.67 0.30
N ARG A 220 -17.13 -25.74 -0.76
CA ARG A 220 -17.51 -26.44 -2.02
C ARG A 220 -17.44 -27.95 -1.92
N ASN A 221 -16.60 -28.51 -1.05
CA ASN A 221 -16.51 -29.94 -0.79
C ASN A 221 -17.45 -30.43 0.31
N ASN A 222 -18.30 -29.56 0.86
CA ASN A 222 -19.26 -29.83 1.94
C ASN A 222 -18.60 -30.40 3.22
N LEU A 223 -17.39 -29.97 3.54
CA LEU A 223 -16.68 -30.33 4.78
C LEU A 223 -17.24 -29.50 5.95
N THR A 224 -18.48 -29.82 6.33
CA THR A 224 -19.34 -28.97 7.16
C THR A 224 -18.77 -28.74 8.56
N GLU A 225 -18.24 -29.77 9.21
CA GLU A 225 -17.71 -29.69 10.57
C GLU A 225 -16.58 -28.65 10.66
N LYS A 226 -15.56 -28.75 9.80
CA LYS A 226 -14.44 -27.78 9.75
C LYS A 226 -14.88 -26.40 9.26
N LYS A 227 -15.77 -26.35 8.27
CA LYS A 227 -16.31 -25.09 7.76
C LYS A 227 -17.06 -24.31 8.86
N ASP A 228 -17.85 -25.00 9.69
CA ASP A 228 -18.64 -24.37 10.74
C ASP A 228 -17.76 -23.91 11.92
N ALA A 229 -16.65 -24.61 12.20
CA ALA A 229 -15.64 -24.20 13.19
C ALA A 229 -14.67 -23.12 12.66
N PHE A 230 -14.65 -22.83 11.35
CA PHE A 230 -13.63 -22.01 10.71
C PHE A 230 -13.54 -20.58 11.28
N ALA A 231 -14.67 -19.95 11.53
CA ALA A 231 -14.70 -18.60 12.07
C ALA A 231 -14.06 -18.52 13.45
N ASP A 232 -14.41 -19.45 14.34
CA ASP A 232 -13.88 -19.51 15.71
C ASP A 232 -12.38 -19.81 15.71
N GLU A 233 -11.92 -20.66 14.81
CA GLU A 233 -10.51 -21.08 14.74
C GLU A 233 -9.58 -20.03 14.09
N PHE A 234 -10.03 -19.41 13.00
CA PHE A 234 -9.17 -18.59 12.15
C PHE A 234 -9.54 -17.11 12.09
N LEU A 235 -10.79 -16.74 12.41
CA LEU A 235 -11.28 -15.37 12.25
C LEU A 235 -11.68 -14.72 13.58
N SER A 236 -11.43 -15.35 14.72
CA SER A 236 -11.81 -14.84 16.04
C SER A 236 -11.20 -13.48 16.41
N SER A 237 -10.09 -13.10 15.79
CA SER A 237 -9.45 -11.78 15.94
C SER A 237 -10.05 -10.68 15.06
N TYR A 238 -10.95 -11.03 14.14
CA TYR A 238 -11.64 -10.09 13.27
C TYR A 238 -13.06 -9.83 13.78
N ASP A 239 -13.57 -8.63 13.57
CA ASP A 239 -14.94 -8.28 13.93
C ASP A 239 -15.99 -9.02 13.09
N GLU A 240 -17.25 -9.00 13.57
CA GLU A 240 -18.36 -9.72 12.94
C GLU A 240 -18.66 -9.23 11.51
N GLU A 241 -18.48 -7.94 11.21
CA GLU A 241 -18.68 -7.40 9.86
C GLU A 241 -17.71 -8.04 8.86
N PHE A 242 -16.41 -8.06 9.22
CA PHE A 242 -15.38 -8.69 8.41
C PHE A 242 -15.64 -10.19 8.25
N GLN A 243 -15.92 -10.91 9.35
CA GLN A 243 -16.20 -12.33 9.32
C GLN A 243 -17.36 -12.66 8.37
N ASN A 244 -18.48 -11.93 8.48
CA ASN A 244 -19.66 -12.14 7.63
C ASN A 244 -19.35 -11.96 6.15
N LYS A 245 -18.57 -10.94 5.78
CA LYS A 245 -18.14 -10.70 4.40
C LYS A 245 -17.13 -11.75 3.91
N PHE A 246 -16.17 -12.10 4.76
CA PHE A 246 -15.14 -13.11 4.45
C PHE A 246 -15.74 -14.49 4.19
N LEU A 247 -16.70 -14.91 5.01
CA LEU A 247 -17.38 -16.19 4.90
C LEU A 247 -18.39 -16.26 3.74
N THR A 248 -18.66 -15.12 3.06
CA THR A 248 -19.46 -15.11 1.84
C THR A 248 -18.64 -15.70 0.69
N SER A 249 -18.77 -16.98 0.44
CA SER A 249 -18.10 -17.69 -0.64
C SER A 249 -19.11 -18.29 -1.61
N ASN A 250 -18.84 -18.16 -2.92
CA ASN A 250 -19.56 -18.94 -3.91
C ASN A 250 -19.00 -20.37 -3.96
N LYS A 251 -19.76 -21.30 -4.58
CA LYS A 251 -19.33 -22.71 -4.73
C LYS A 251 -18.28 -22.93 -5.82
N ASN A 252 -17.92 -21.89 -6.57
CA ASN A 252 -16.94 -22.00 -7.64
C ASN A 252 -15.52 -22.04 -7.04
N ARG A 253 -14.70 -22.94 -7.53
CA ARG A 253 -13.29 -23.00 -7.18
C ARG A 253 -12.59 -21.68 -7.57
N ILE A 254 -11.78 -21.13 -6.68
CA ILE A 254 -11.05 -19.88 -6.94
C ILE A 254 -9.92 -20.14 -7.94
N ILE A 255 -9.12 -21.19 -7.71
CA ILE A 255 -8.06 -21.63 -8.63
C ILE A 255 -8.65 -22.68 -9.60
N GLN A 256 -9.01 -22.25 -10.80
CA GLN A 256 -9.75 -23.06 -11.78
C GLN A 256 -8.85 -23.70 -12.86
N ASN A 257 -7.61 -23.27 -12.96
CA ASN A 257 -6.66 -23.77 -13.96
C ASN A 257 -5.22 -23.54 -13.50
N PRO A 258 -4.22 -24.21 -14.09
CA PRO A 258 -2.82 -24.07 -13.71
C PRO A 258 -2.26 -22.65 -13.82
N LEU A 259 -2.76 -21.82 -14.75
CA LEU A 259 -2.32 -20.41 -14.87
C LEU A 259 -2.64 -19.60 -13.62
N GLN A 260 -3.80 -19.83 -13.01
CA GLN A 260 -4.17 -19.15 -11.77
C GLN A 260 -3.27 -19.58 -10.60
N GLY A 261 -2.83 -20.83 -10.58
CA GLY A 261 -1.83 -21.29 -9.62
C GLY A 261 -0.45 -20.65 -9.85
N ILE A 262 -0.05 -20.46 -11.11
CA ILE A 262 1.14 -19.66 -11.46
C ILE A 262 1.00 -18.24 -10.93
N GLY A 263 -0.18 -17.62 -11.04
CA GLY A 263 -0.44 -16.30 -10.46
C GLY A 263 -0.16 -16.24 -8.95
N VAL A 264 -0.48 -17.30 -8.20
CA VAL A 264 -0.12 -17.40 -6.77
C VAL A 264 1.40 -17.48 -6.56
N VAL A 265 2.13 -18.20 -7.40
CA VAL A 265 3.60 -18.24 -7.34
C VAL A 265 4.20 -16.85 -7.60
N LEU A 266 3.70 -16.15 -8.62
CA LEU A 266 4.13 -14.80 -8.98
C LEU A 266 3.83 -13.80 -7.87
N PHE A 267 2.68 -13.89 -7.24
CA PHE A 267 2.29 -13.08 -6.09
C PHE A 267 3.27 -13.23 -4.91
N ASN A 268 3.68 -14.45 -4.63
CA ASN A 268 4.62 -14.74 -3.54
C ASN A 268 6.09 -14.54 -3.93
N SER A 269 6.38 -13.94 -5.08
CA SER A 269 7.74 -13.78 -5.60
C SER A 269 8.67 -13.00 -4.67
N GLN A 270 8.17 -12.04 -3.91
CA GLN A 270 8.97 -11.27 -2.93
C GLN A 270 9.55 -12.16 -1.82
N LEU A 271 8.88 -13.28 -1.51
CA LEU A 271 9.35 -14.25 -0.53
C LEU A 271 10.26 -15.34 -1.16
N LEU A 272 10.27 -15.45 -2.49
CA LEU A 272 10.92 -16.53 -3.24
C LEU A 272 12.16 -16.08 -4.01
N ILE A 273 12.36 -14.77 -4.17
CA ILE A 273 13.44 -14.18 -4.97
C ILE A 273 14.19 -13.19 -4.10
N GLU A 274 15.45 -13.46 -3.80
CA GLU A 274 16.35 -12.53 -3.13
C GLU A 274 16.64 -11.33 -4.03
N ASP A 275 16.84 -10.14 -3.43
CA ASP A 275 17.18 -8.88 -4.11
C ASP A 275 16.22 -8.48 -5.24
N LEU A 276 14.92 -8.74 -5.07
CA LEU A 276 13.88 -8.36 -6.02
C LEU A 276 13.76 -6.83 -6.09
N ASN A 277 14.17 -6.23 -7.22
CA ASN A 277 14.02 -4.79 -7.43
C ASN A 277 12.57 -4.39 -7.73
N GLU A 278 12.25 -3.10 -7.57
CA GLU A 278 10.90 -2.55 -7.72
C GLU A 278 10.29 -2.81 -9.11
N GLU A 279 11.06 -2.66 -10.18
CA GLU A 279 10.58 -2.87 -11.55
C GLU A 279 10.21 -4.34 -11.80
N LEU A 280 11.03 -5.26 -11.29
CA LEU A 280 10.74 -6.70 -11.38
C LEU A 280 9.56 -7.10 -10.47
N ALA A 281 9.48 -6.53 -9.26
CA ALA A 281 8.33 -6.74 -8.38
C ALA A 281 7.03 -6.27 -9.04
N HIS A 282 7.01 -5.07 -9.61
CA HIS A 282 5.87 -4.55 -10.38
C HIS A 282 5.47 -5.50 -11.51
N MET A 283 6.44 -5.94 -12.31
CA MET A 283 6.21 -6.89 -13.40
C MET A 283 5.55 -8.19 -12.92
N LEU A 284 6.06 -8.76 -11.82
CA LEU A 284 5.55 -10.03 -11.27
C LEU A 284 4.15 -9.87 -10.68
N TYR A 285 3.85 -8.77 -9.98
CA TYR A 285 2.50 -8.46 -9.53
C TYR A 285 1.52 -8.28 -10.70
N GLN A 286 1.92 -7.55 -11.74
CA GLN A 286 1.07 -7.37 -12.93
C GLN A 286 0.74 -8.71 -13.59
N LEU A 287 1.74 -9.58 -13.80
CA LEU A 287 1.51 -10.93 -14.31
C LEU A 287 0.65 -11.78 -13.37
N ALA A 288 0.79 -11.61 -12.06
CA ALA A 288 -0.03 -12.33 -11.07
C ALA A 288 -1.50 -11.97 -11.16
N ILE A 289 -1.87 -10.69 -11.27
CA ILE A 289 -3.28 -10.28 -11.44
C ILE A 289 -3.87 -10.71 -12.79
N ASP A 290 -3.05 -10.73 -13.84
CA ASP A 290 -3.48 -11.15 -15.18
C ASP A 290 -3.71 -12.66 -15.27
N THR A 291 -2.89 -13.44 -14.57
CA THR A 291 -3.02 -14.90 -14.55
C THR A 291 -4.02 -15.40 -13.49
N SER A 292 -4.23 -14.64 -12.40
CA SER A 292 -5.11 -15.01 -11.28
C SER A 292 -6.13 -13.88 -10.95
N PRO A 293 -7.01 -13.50 -11.90
CA PRO A 293 -7.87 -12.31 -11.76
C PRO A 293 -8.92 -12.40 -10.65
N ASN A 294 -9.22 -13.60 -10.16
CA ASN A 294 -10.23 -13.83 -9.12
C ASN A 294 -9.66 -13.80 -7.69
N LEU A 295 -8.34 -13.75 -7.55
CA LEU A 295 -7.68 -13.60 -6.24
C LEU A 295 -7.47 -12.10 -5.97
N HIS A 296 -8.46 -11.48 -5.34
CA HIS A 296 -8.51 -10.03 -5.13
C HIS A 296 -7.44 -9.52 -4.15
N GLU A 297 -6.92 -10.39 -3.31
CA GLU A 297 -5.83 -10.12 -2.38
C GLU A 297 -4.56 -9.66 -3.12
N ILE A 298 -4.27 -10.25 -4.29
CA ILE A 298 -3.14 -9.82 -5.14
C ILE A 298 -3.32 -8.36 -5.56
N LYS A 299 -4.53 -7.97 -5.97
CA LYS A 299 -4.83 -6.60 -6.40
C LYS A 299 -4.65 -5.61 -5.26
N TYR A 300 -5.11 -5.98 -4.06
CA TYR A 300 -5.01 -5.11 -2.89
C TYR A 300 -3.54 -4.87 -2.49
N ILE A 301 -2.73 -5.93 -2.43
CA ILE A 301 -1.29 -5.82 -2.10
C ILE A 301 -0.53 -5.08 -3.20
N PHE A 302 -0.82 -5.37 -4.47
CA PHE A 302 -0.20 -4.67 -5.60
C PHE A 302 -0.51 -3.17 -5.59
N ALA A 303 -1.74 -2.78 -5.29
CA ALA A 303 -2.09 -1.37 -5.19
C ALA A 303 -1.38 -0.67 -4.03
N SER A 304 -1.20 -1.35 -2.89
CA SER A 304 -0.40 -0.83 -1.78
C SER A 304 1.06 -0.59 -2.20
N PHE A 305 1.65 -1.54 -2.94
CA PHE A 305 2.99 -1.39 -3.52
C PHE A 305 3.06 -0.20 -4.51
N LEU A 306 2.07 -0.04 -5.38
CA LEU A 306 2.00 1.08 -6.33
C LEU A 306 1.88 2.44 -5.62
N ASN A 307 1.13 2.51 -4.51
CA ASN A 307 1.03 3.71 -3.69
C ASN A 307 2.37 4.09 -3.03
N GLN A 308 3.16 3.11 -2.59
CA GLN A 308 4.52 3.34 -2.08
C GLN A 308 5.46 3.91 -3.16
N LEU A 309 5.24 3.55 -4.43
CA LEU A 309 5.94 4.10 -5.59
C LEU A 309 5.35 5.42 -6.10
N GLU A 310 4.42 6.03 -5.38
CA GLU A 310 3.70 7.25 -5.77
C GLU A 310 2.90 7.11 -7.09
N ASN A 311 2.63 5.87 -7.54
CA ASN A 311 1.83 5.58 -8.73
C ASN A 311 0.35 5.43 -8.38
N HIS A 312 -0.25 6.52 -7.90
CA HIS A 312 -1.61 6.53 -7.38
C HIS A 312 -2.68 6.24 -8.44
N ASP A 313 -2.49 6.69 -9.68
CA ASP A 313 -3.42 6.42 -10.77
C ASP A 313 -3.57 4.92 -11.04
N LYS A 314 -2.44 4.20 -11.15
CA LYS A 314 -2.46 2.75 -11.38
C LYS A 314 -2.98 1.99 -10.17
N ALA A 315 -2.65 2.44 -8.96
CA ALA A 315 -3.19 1.86 -7.73
C ALA A 315 -4.72 1.93 -7.70
N ARG A 316 -5.30 3.10 -8.03
CA ARG A 316 -6.77 3.29 -8.13
C ARG A 316 -7.39 2.37 -9.20
N GLU A 317 -6.75 2.27 -10.36
CA GLU A 317 -7.20 1.37 -11.43
C GLU A 317 -7.29 -0.07 -10.91
N VAL A 318 -6.20 -0.59 -10.32
CA VAL A 318 -6.13 -1.97 -9.82
C VAL A 318 -7.16 -2.23 -8.72
N LEU A 319 -7.32 -1.31 -7.76
CA LEU A 319 -8.31 -1.42 -6.68
C LEU A 319 -9.75 -1.43 -7.20
N SER A 320 -10.03 -0.69 -8.29
CA SER A 320 -11.37 -0.61 -8.87
C SER A 320 -11.92 -1.97 -9.36
N TYR A 321 -11.04 -2.95 -9.60
CA TYR A 321 -11.41 -4.31 -9.96
C TYR A 321 -11.80 -5.19 -8.76
N ILE A 322 -11.67 -4.70 -7.52
CA ILE A 322 -12.15 -5.41 -6.32
C ILE A 322 -13.64 -5.12 -6.14
N PRO A 323 -14.51 -6.16 -6.10
CA PRO A 323 -15.95 -5.94 -5.94
C PRO A 323 -16.26 -5.24 -4.61
N LYS A 324 -17.15 -4.25 -4.61
CA LYS A 324 -17.52 -3.48 -3.40
C LYS A 324 -18.01 -4.36 -2.25
N LYS A 325 -18.72 -5.45 -2.53
CA LYS A 325 -19.20 -6.42 -1.54
C LYS A 325 -18.19 -7.49 -1.14
N HIS A 326 -16.99 -7.46 -1.69
CA HIS A 326 -15.88 -8.31 -1.24
C HIS A 326 -15.41 -7.85 0.15
N TYR A 327 -14.88 -8.77 0.98
CA TYR A 327 -14.40 -8.41 2.31
C TYR A 327 -13.24 -7.38 2.30
N LEU A 328 -12.56 -7.24 1.16
CA LEU A 328 -11.57 -6.16 0.92
C LEU A 328 -12.20 -4.90 0.27
N GLY A 329 -13.50 -4.88 -0.02
CA GLY A 329 -14.14 -3.82 -0.78
C GLY A 329 -14.08 -2.45 -0.09
N ASN A 330 -14.33 -2.41 1.22
CA ASN A 330 -14.24 -1.18 2.03
C ASN A 330 -12.79 -0.68 2.10
N PHE A 331 -11.82 -1.58 2.33
CA PHE A 331 -10.40 -1.23 2.36
C PHE A 331 -9.91 -0.71 1.00
N ALA A 332 -10.37 -1.31 -0.11
CA ALA A 332 -10.07 -0.84 -1.45
C ALA A 332 -10.66 0.56 -1.71
N ALA A 333 -11.91 0.81 -1.29
CA ALA A 333 -12.54 2.11 -1.45
C ALA A 333 -11.83 3.20 -0.63
N ILE A 334 -11.38 2.88 0.59
CA ILE A 334 -10.59 3.77 1.43
C ILE A 334 -9.24 4.08 0.78
N GLN A 335 -8.48 3.07 0.34
CA GLN A 335 -7.19 3.29 -0.35
C GLN A 335 -7.33 4.13 -1.62
N ILE A 336 -8.41 3.96 -2.40
CA ILE A 336 -8.71 4.82 -3.57
C ILE A 336 -8.90 6.28 -3.12
N SER A 337 -9.61 6.49 -2.01
CA SER A 337 -9.87 7.83 -1.47
C SER A 337 -8.60 8.47 -0.91
N ASP A 338 -7.78 7.70 -0.19
CA ASP A 338 -6.49 8.15 0.30
C ASP A 338 -5.57 8.58 -0.86
N ALA A 339 -5.54 7.80 -1.95
CA ALA A 339 -4.78 8.16 -3.14
C ALA A 339 -5.25 9.47 -3.79
N TYR A 340 -6.57 9.77 -3.81
CA TYR A 340 -7.07 11.08 -4.22
C TYR A 340 -6.67 12.19 -3.25
N SER A 341 -6.69 11.92 -1.95
CA SER A 341 -6.32 12.89 -0.93
C SER A 341 -4.83 13.25 -0.97
N TYR A 342 -3.95 12.28 -1.21
CA TYR A 342 -2.51 12.54 -1.42
C TYR A 342 -2.24 13.46 -2.61
N GLU A 343 -3.10 13.44 -3.63
CA GLU A 343 -3.05 14.37 -4.76
C GLU A 343 -3.74 15.72 -4.46
N GLY A 344 -4.22 15.94 -3.23
CA GLY A 344 -4.93 17.16 -2.81
C GLY A 344 -6.39 17.23 -3.29
N ASN A 345 -6.99 16.10 -3.72
CA ASN A 345 -8.35 16.05 -4.27
C ASN A 345 -9.33 15.36 -3.32
N ASN A 346 -9.59 15.99 -2.17
CA ASN A 346 -10.51 15.47 -1.16
C ASN A 346 -11.96 15.36 -1.66
N GLU A 347 -12.37 16.20 -2.61
CA GLU A 347 -13.71 16.11 -3.21
C GLU A 347 -13.93 14.74 -3.89
N LYS A 348 -12.95 14.27 -4.67
CA LYS A 348 -13.02 12.93 -5.28
C LYS A 348 -12.91 11.80 -4.25
N ALA A 349 -12.13 11.99 -3.18
CA ALA A 349 -12.05 11.03 -2.09
C ALA A 349 -13.44 10.82 -1.45
N ILE A 350 -14.12 11.90 -1.10
CA ILE A 350 -15.49 11.89 -0.55
C ILE A 350 -16.47 11.27 -1.55
N GLN A 351 -16.42 11.67 -2.83
CA GLN A 351 -17.30 11.12 -3.86
C GLN A 351 -17.14 9.61 -4.02
N ASN A 352 -15.91 9.10 -4.00
CA ASN A 352 -15.64 7.66 -4.10
C ASN A 352 -16.26 6.88 -2.92
N LEU A 353 -16.06 7.35 -1.68
CA LEU A 353 -16.64 6.68 -0.50
C LEU A 353 -18.17 6.80 -0.47
N ASN A 354 -18.76 7.94 -0.85
CA ASN A 354 -20.21 8.07 -0.97
C ASN A 354 -20.78 7.02 -1.94
N THR A 355 -20.13 6.85 -3.12
CA THR A 355 -20.53 5.82 -4.10
C THR A 355 -20.35 4.40 -3.53
N PHE A 356 -19.39 4.19 -2.63
CA PHE A 356 -19.20 2.90 -1.98
C PHE A 356 -20.32 2.59 -0.98
N VAL A 357 -20.62 3.52 -0.06
CA VAL A 357 -21.62 3.30 1.01
C VAL A 357 -23.06 3.18 0.49
N GLU A 358 -23.35 3.63 -0.74
CA GLU A 358 -24.62 3.35 -1.42
C GLU A 358 -24.81 1.84 -1.75
N VAL A 359 -23.72 1.07 -1.81
CA VAL A 359 -23.71 -0.35 -2.20
C VAL A 359 -23.48 -1.27 -1.01
N ASP A 360 -22.65 -0.86 -0.07
CA ASP A 360 -22.22 -1.65 1.08
C ASP A 360 -21.97 -0.77 2.30
N ASP A 361 -22.80 -0.94 3.33
CA ASP A 361 -22.62 -0.27 4.61
C ASP A 361 -21.34 -0.78 5.28
N SER A 362 -20.41 0.15 5.63
CA SER A 362 -19.17 -0.20 6.30
C SER A 362 -18.81 0.83 7.36
N PHE A 363 -18.47 0.33 8.55
CA PHE A 363 -17.98 1.15 9.66
C PHE A 363 -16.77 2.00 9.24
N GLU A 364 -15.77 1.37 8.61
CA GLU A 364 -14.52 2.01 8.20
C GLU A 364 -14.77 3.07 7.11
N ALA A 365 -15.67 2.81 6.17
CA ALA A 365 -15.99 3.75 5.11
C ALA A 365 -16.68 5.01 5.65
N TYR A 366 -17.62 4.87 6.59
CA TYR A 366 -18.27 6.02 7.24
C TYR A 366 -17.31 6.77 8.17
N LEU A 367 -16.42 6.06 8.89
CA LEU A 367 -15.37 6.70 9.70
C LEU A 367 -14.45 7.56 8.80
N SER A 368 -14.02 7.01 7.66
CA SER A 368 -13.18 7.73 6.70
C SER A 368 -13.92 8.92 6.07
N LEU A 369 -15.20 8.78 5.71
CA LEU A 369 -16.02 9.92 5.25
C LEU A 369 -16.09 11.03 6.29
N GLY A 370 -16.32 10.67 7.55
CA GLY A 370 -16.30 11.60 8.67
C GLY A 370 -14.96 12.34 8.78
N ASN A 371 -13.85 11.60 8.62
CA ASN A 371 -12.50 12.18 8.64
C ASN A 371 -12.26 13.16 7.49
N TYR A 372 -12.65 12.83 6.25
CA TYR A 372 -12.51 13.74 5.11
C TYR A 372 -13.37 15.00 5.29
N HIS A 373 -14.63 14.86 5.72
CA HIS A 373 -15.50 16.02 6.01
C HIS A 373 -14.95 16.88 7.15
N ARG A 374 -14.37 16.26 8.19
CA ARG A 374 -13.70 16.97 9.29
C ARG A 374 -12.49 17.77 8.77
N TYR A 375 -11.69 17.17 7.92
CA TYR A 375 -10.53 17.82 7.29
C TYR A 375 -10.97 19.05 6.46
N GLU A 376 -12.06 18.91 5.68
CA GLU A 376 -12.66 19.98 4.89
C GLU A 376 -13.47 20.98 5.74
N LYS A 377 -13.46 20.84 7.08
CA LYS A 377 -14.22 21.69 8.02
C LYS A 377 -15.75 21.65 7.82
N ASN A 378 -16.26 20.61 7.15
CA ASN A 378 -17.69 20.34 6.97
C ASN A 378 -18.25 19.63 8.21
N TRP A 379 -18.36 20.38 9.33
CA TRP A 379 -18.63 19.81 10.65
C TRP A 379 -19.93 19.00 10.75
N SER A 380 -20.99 19.44 10.08
CA SER A 380 -22.28 18.74 10.09
C SER A 380 -22.18 17.38 9.43
N ASP A 381 -21.62 17.34 8.20
CA ASP A 381 -21.49 16.11 7.45
C ASP A 381 -20.51 15.14 8.13
N ALA A 382 -19.46 15.67 8.78
CA ALA A 382 -18.55 14.86 9.61
C ALA A 382 -19.32 14.15 10.74
N ILE A 383 -20.15 14.87 11.51
CA ILE A 383 -20.95 14.28 12.59
C ILE A 383 -21.94 13.26 12.05
N ASP A 384 -22.65 13.55 10.96
CA ASP A 384 -23.62 12.63 10.37
C ASP A 384 -22.96 11.30 9.97
N ASN A 385 -21.78 11.35 9.36
CA ASN A 385 -21.03 10.16 8.99
C ASN A 385 -20.48 9.41 10.22
N TYR A 386 -19.96 10.10 11.21
CA TYR A 386 -19.55 9.47 12.48
C TYR A 386 -20.72 8.83 13.23
N ASP A 387 -21.92 9.41 13.18
CA ASP A 387 -23.11 8.80 13.78
C ASP A 387 -23.52 7.52 13.05
N HIS A 388 -23.36 7.45 11.72
CA HIS A 388 -23.51 6.21 10.96
C HIS A 388 -22.46 5.17 11.36
N ALA A 389 -21.18 5.55 11.44
CA ALA A 389 -20.11 4.68 11.94
C ALA A 389 -20.43 4.16 13.36
N LEU A 390 -20.91 5.01 14.28
CA LEU A 390 -21.30 4.59 15.62
C LEU A 390 -22.43 3.55 15.65
N LYS A 391 -23.40 3.67 14.74
CA LYS A 391 -24.49 2.66 14.63
C LYS A 391 -23.94 1.30 14.21
N LEU A 392 -23.08 1.29 13.19
CA LEU A 392 -22.45 0.06 12.70
C LEU A 392 -21.45 -0.51 13.73
N GLY A 393 -20.64 0.34 14.36
CA GLY A 393 -19.69 -0.07 15.39
C GLY A 393 -20.36 -0.75 16.59
N LYS A 394 -21.55 -0.27 17.01
CA LYS A 394 -22.34 -0.91 18.05
C LYS A 394 -23.02 -2.19 17.58
N LYS A 395 -23.40 -2.26 16.29
CA LYS A 395 -24.05 -3.45 15.72
C LYS A 395 -23.07 -4.62 15.60
N PHE A 396 -21.81 -4.34 15.24
CA PHE A 396 -20.79 -5.35 14.98
C PHE A 396 -19.72 -5.44 16.09
N ASP A 397 -19.96 -4.80 17.23
CA ASP A 397 -19.06 -4.77 18.40
C ASP A 397 -17.60 -4.42 18.06
N LYS A 398 -17.43 -3.35 17.27
CA LYS A 398 -16.11 -2.90 16.81
C LYS A 398 -15.26 -2.43 18.00
N GLU A 399 -14.05 -2.96 18.13
CA GLU A 399 -13.11 -2.57 19.19
C GLU A 399 -12.68 -1.10 19.08
N ASN A 400 -12.57 -0.56 17.86
CA ASN A 400 -12.11 0.80 17.59
C ASN A 400 -13.22 1.87 17.61
N ILE A 401 -14.39 1.58 18.15
CA ILE A 401 -15.50 2.57 18.28
C ILE A 401 -15.09 3.79 19.11
N TRP A 402 -14.08 3.67 19.97
CA TRP A 402 -13.51 4.77 20.73
C TRP A 402 -12.95 5.87 19.83
N GLU A 403 -12.38 5.52 18.68
CA GLU A 403 -11.84 6.46 17.69
C GLU A 403 -12.92 7.39 17.12
N VAL A 404 -14.12 6.85 16.87
CA VAL A 404 -15.25 7.66 16.41
C VAL A 404 -15.63 8.72 17.45
N TYR A 405 -15.70 8.34 18.74
CA TYR A 405 -15.96 9.31 19.80
C TYR A 405 -14.85 10.35 19.93
N PHE A 406 -13.60 9.98 19.73
CA PHE A 406 -12.47 10.90 19.67
C PHE A 406 -12.65 11.94 18.57
N ASN A 407 -12.92 11.49 17.35
CA ASN A 407 -13.12 12.36 16.20
C ASN A 407 -14.34 13.29 16.35
N ILE A 408 -15.46 12.79 16.91
CA ILE A 408 -16.61 13.63 17.27
C ILE A 408 -16.20 14.69 18.30
N GLY A 409 -15.37 14.31 19.27
CA GLY A 409 -14.81 15.23 20.26
C GLY A 409 -14.03 16.38 19.61
N ILE A 410 -13.16 16.06 18.66
CA ILE A 410 -12.39 17.04 17.87
C ILE A 410 -13.34 17.98 17.11
N VAL A 411 -14.34 17.43 16.39
CA VAL A 411 -15.31 18.25 15.64
C VAL A 411 -16.03 19.24 16.55
N HIS A 412 -16.48 18.80 17.72
CA HIS A 412 -17.15 19.69 18.68
C HIS A 412 -16.21 20.74 19.26
N GLU A 413 -14.94 20.40 19.52
CA GLU A 413 -13.96 21.39 20.00
C GLU A 413 -13.73 22.46 18.92
N ARG A 414 -13.44 22.05 17.68
CA ARG A 414 -13.24 22.96 16.53
C ARG A 414 -14.47 23.81 16.22
N SER A 415 -15.67 23.28 16.50
CA SER A 415 -16.95 24.02 16.40
C SER A 415 -17.26 24.87 17.65
N LYS A 416 -16.31 25.03 18.58
CA LYS A 416 -16.44 25.81 19.82
C LYS A 416 -17.54 25.29 20.77
N ASN A 417 -17.87 24.01 20.69
CA ASN A 417 -18.85 23.35 21.58
C ASN A 417 -18.14 22.45 22.60
N TRP A 418 -17.38 23.09 23.51
CA TRP A 418 -16.53 22.40 24.45
C TRP A 418 -17.24 21.31 25.29
N LYS A 419 -18.46 21.63 25.76
CA LYS A 419 -19.22 20.68 26.60
C LYS A 419 -19.47 19.35 25.91
N LEU A 420 -19.74 19.34 24.60
CA LEU A 420 -19.91 18.12 23.83
C LEU A 420 -18.55 17.50 23.48
N ALA A 421 -17.53 18.31 23.22
CA ALA A 421 -16.16 17.85 22.99
C ALA A 421 -15.67 17.02 24.18
N GLU A 422 -15.66 17.61 25.38
CA GLU A 422 -15.23 16.95 26.62
C GLU A 422 -16.01 15.65 26.88
N LYS A 423 -17.34 15.67 26.70
CA LYS A 423 -18.16 14.48 26.86
C LYS A 423 -17.74 13.33 25.95
N ASN A 424 -17.44 13.62 24.68
CA ASN A 424 -17.07 12.59 23.70
C ASN A 424 -15.63 12.13 23.90
N LEU A 425 -14.68 13.02 24.21
CA LEU A 425 -13.31 12.66 24.54
C LEU A 425 -13.24 11.76 25.79
N LYS A 426 -13.97 12.11 26.86
CA LYS A 426 -14.10 11.24 28.04
C LYS A 426 -14.79 9.91 27.73
N ARG A 427 -15.73 9.89 26.78
CA ARG A 427 -16.37 8.64 26.35
C ARG A 427 -15.38 7.75 25.57
N SER A 428 -14.54 8.34 24.73
CA SER A 428 -13.46 7.66 24.04
C SER A 428 -12.52 6.97 25.03
N LEU A 429 -11.99 7.71 26.02
CA LEU A 429 -11.10 7.16 27.06
C LEU A 429 -11.78 6.07 27.91
N LYS A 430 -13.09 6.18 28.17
CA LYS A 430 -13.81 5.14 28.89
C LYS A 430 -13.90 3.82 28.12
N LEU A 431 -13.87 3.87 26.79
CA LEU A 431 -13.90 2.67 25.93
C LEU A 431 -12.50 2.09 25.72
N SER A 432 -11.47 2.93 25.73
CA SER A 432 -10.08 2.53 25.63
C SER A 432 -9.23 3.54 26.41
N GLU A 433 -8.72 3.12 27.57
CA GLU A 433 -8.06 4.02 28.53
C GLU A 433 -6.64 4.41 28.08
N ASP A 434 -5.93 3.51 27.40
CA ASP A 434 -4.52 3.67 27.00
C ASP A 434 -4.36 4.31 25.62
N GLN A 435 -5.15 5.35 25.30
CA GLN A 435 -5.04 6.07 24.03
C GLN A 435 -4.27 7.37 24.21
N ALA A 436 -2.96 7.34 23.93
CA ALA A 436 -2.06 8.48 24.11
C ALA A 436 -2.57 9.76 23.41
N ASP A 437 -3.10 9.63 22.19
CA ASP A 437 -3.59 10.78 21.40
C ASP A 437 -4.82 11.42 22.04
N VAL A 438 -5.73 10.61 22.59
CA VAL A 438 -6.95 11.10 23.26
C VAL A 438 -6.60 11.76 24.61
N LEU A 439 -5.70 11.12 25.38
CA LEU A 439 -5.18 11.67 26.64
C LEU A 439 -4.50 13.01 26.41
N ASN A 440 -3.62 13.07 25.40
CA ASN A 440 -2.91 14.29 25.05
C ASN A 440 -3.88 15.39 24.59
N TYR A 441 -4.82 15.06 23.69
CA TYR A 441 -5.75 16.05 23.15
C TYR A 441 -6.65 16.65 24.24
N LEU A 442 -7.20 15.82 25.13
CA LEU A 442 -8.04 16.29 26.24
C LEU A 442 -7.21 17.06 27.27
N GLY A 443 -6.03 16.58 27.62
CA GLY A 443 -5.10 17.24 28.55
C GLY A 443 -4.64 18.60 28.04
N TYR A 444 -4.19 18.67 26.80
CA TYR A 444 -3.81 19.91 26.13
C TYR A 444 -4.98 20.93 26.11
N SER A 445 -6.19 20.47 25.72
CA SER A 445 -7.37 21.34 25.67
C SER A 445 -7.71 21.93 27.05
N TYR A 446 -7.57 21.14 28.11
CA TYR A 446 -7.76 21.66 29.48
C TYR A 446 -6.72 22.73 29.85
N ILE A 447 -5.44 22.51 29.49
CA ILE A 447 -4.36 23.46 29.76
C ILE A 447 -4.57 24.75 28.99
N ASP A 448 -4.92 24.67 27.71
CA ASP A 448 -5.11 25.84 26.87
C ASP A 448 -6.28 26.74 27.40
N MET A 449 -7.33 26.11 27.91
CA MET A 449 -8.49 26.78 28.50
C MET A 449 -8.30 27.14 30.00
N ASP A 450 -7.15 26.91 30.58
CA ASP A 450 -6.88 27.11 32.02
C ASP A 450 -7.89 26.38 32.95
N GLN A 451 -8.32 25.18 32.54
CA GLN A 451 -9.25 24.30 33.28
C GLN A 451 -8.58 23.01 33.70
N ASN A 452 -9.00 22.41 34.79
CA ASN A 452 -8.58 21.07 35.24
C ASN A 452 -7.06 20.79 35.12
N ILE A 453 -6.21 21.81 35.38
CA ILE A 453 -4.75 21.76 35.12
C ILE A 453 -4.06 20.57 35.79
N SER A 454 -4.51 20.16 37.00
CA SER A 454 -3.94 18.99 37.70
C SER A 454 -4.30 17.67 37.04
N GLU A 455 -5.55 17.52 36.54
CA GLU A 455 -6.01 16.35 35.79
C GLU A 455 -5.29 16.29 34.43
N ALA A 456 -5.19 17.43 33.75
CA ALA A 456 -4.51 17.57 32.48
C ALA A 456 -3.04 17.10 32.52
N LYS A 457 -2.30 17.47 33.58
CA LYS A 457 -0.93 17.02 33.79
C LYS A 457 -0.84 15.49 33.82
N VAL A 458 -1.69 14.84 34.61
CA VAL A 458 -1.70 13.38 34.74
C VAL A 458 -1.98 12.73 33.39
N MET A 459 -2.94 13.24 32.61
CA MET A 459 -3.27 12.74 31.28
C MET A 459 -2.09 12.84 30.31
N ILE A 460 -1.39 13.99 30.28
CA ILE A 460 -0.23 14.18 29.39
C ILE A 460 0.95 13.31 29.84
N GLU A 461 1.18 13.17 31.15
CA GLU A 461 2.22 12.26 31.67
C GLU A 461 1.93 10.80 31.29
N GLN A 462 0.68 10.35 31.37
CA GLN A 462 0.27 9.03 30.88
C GLN A 462 0.47 8.89 29.37
N ALA A 463 0.08 9.92 28.60
CA ALA A 463 0.31 9.91 27.15
C ALA A 463 1.80 9.81 26.82
N MET A 464 2.67 10.48 27.58
CA MET A 464 4.12 10.43 27.42
C MET A 464 4.70 9.05 27.80
N GLU A 465 4.14 8.38 28.82
CA GLU A 465 4.54 6.99 29.14
C GLU A 465 4.21 6.02 27.99
N LEU A 466 3.07 6.22 27.33
CA LEU A 466 2.63 5.40 26.17
C LEU A 466 3.42 5.71 24.89
N LYS A 467 3.77 6.99 24.66
CA LYS A 467 4.53 7.47 23.49
C LYS A 467 5.64 8.45 23.90
N PRO A 468 6.78 7.98 24.46
CA PRO A 468 7.77 8.85 25.11
C PRO A 468 8.45 9.88 24.21
N ASN A 469 8.53 9.62 22.91
CA ASN A 469 9.24 10.48 21.96
C ASN A 469 8.28 11.17 20.95
N ASP A 470 6.99 11.20 21.25
CA ASP A 470 6.03 11.92 20.41
C ASP A 470 6.17 13.43 20.64
N PRO A 471 6.61 14.20 19.64
CA PRO A 471 6.90 15.62 19.82
C PRO A 471 5.66 16.46 20.14
N TYR A 472 4.44 16.05 19.75
CA TYR A 472 3.19 16.72 20.10
C TYR A 472 2.85 16.55 21.58
N ILE A 473 3.13 15.37 22.14
CA ILE A 473 2.92 15.11 23.58
C ILE A 473 3.94 15.87 24.41
N VAL A 474 5.20 15.91 23.95
CA VAL A 474 6.27 16.68 24.59
C VAL A 474 5.95 18.18 24.59
N ASP A 475 5.45 18.75 23.46
CA ASP A 475 4.98 20.13 23.37
C ASP A 475 3.84 20.40 24.37
N SER A 476 2.87 19.49 24.49
CA SER A 476 1.77 19.62 25.44
C SER A 476 2.24 19.65 26.90
N LEU A 477 3.25 18.84 27.24
CA LEU A 477 3.87 18.87 28.59
C LEU A 477 4.64 20.18 28.80
N ALA A 478 5.33 20.66 27.78
CA ALA A 478 6.01 21.96 27.82
C ALA A 478 5.01 23.10 28.04
N TRP A 479 3.86 23.05 27.35
CA TRP A 479 2.77 24.02 27.51
C TRP A 479 2.22 24.00 28.95
N TYR A 480 2.08 22.80 29.56
CA TYR A 480 1.76 22.71 31.00
C TYR A 480 2.79 23.44 31.86
N TYR A 481 4.09 23.19 31.66
CA TYR A 481 5.12 23.87 32.46
C TYR A 481 5.13 25.38 32.23
N PHE A 482 4.87 25.86 31.02
CA PHE A 482 4.71 27.27 30.75
C PHE A 482 3.55 27.89 31.56
N LYS A 483 2.38 27.25 31.57
CA LYS A 483 1.19 27.72 32.29
C LYS A 483 1.39 27.77 33.81
N VAL A 484 2.20 26.91 34.37
CA VAL A 484 2.52 26.90 35.80
C VAL A 484 3.79 27.72 36.14
N GLY A 485 4.34 28.46 35.17
CA GLY A 485 5.47 29.38 35.39
C GLY A 485 6.84 28.75 35.46
N LYS A 486 6.98 27.49 35.05
CA LYS A 486 8.25 26.74 35.04
C LYS A 486 8.89 26.83 33.64
N TYR A 487 9.35 28.05 33.30
CA TYR A 487 9.77 28.37 31.93
C TYR A 487 11.02 27.65 31.48
N ASN A 488 11.96 27.32 32.38
CA ASN A 488 13.18 26.58 32.01
C ASN A 488 12.88 25.12 31.68
N GLU A 489 11.97 24.49 32.44
CA GLU A 489 11.51 23.13 32.14
C GLU A 489 10.74 23.10 30.81
N ALA A 490 9.90 24.11 30.56
CA ALA A 490 9.19 24.26 29.29
C ALA A 490 10.17 24.42 28.11
N LEU A 491 11.22 25.24 28.27
CA LEU A 491 12.21 25.47 27.23
C LEU A 491 12.87 24.19 26.75
N SER A 492 13.37 23.38 27.71
CA SER A 492 14.09 22.12 27.37
C SER A 492 13.22 21.13 26.59
N LEU A 493 11.92 21.06 26.91
CA LEU A 493 10.97 20.20 26.21
C LEU A 493 10.63 20.76 24.81
N LEU A 494 10.46 22.07 24.70
CA LEU A 494 10.18 22.71 23.40
C LEU A 494 11.38 22.68 22.46
N GLU A 495 12.62 22.73 22.97
CA GLU A 495 13.82 22.50 22.16
C GLU A 495 13.78 21.14 21.47
N PHE A 496 13.39 20.08 22.21
CA PHE A 496 13.20 18.75 21.63
C PHE A 496 12.07 18.73 20.59
N SER A 497 10.89 19.29 20.91
CA SER A 497 9.76 19.31 19.98
C SER A 497 10.07 20.11 18.72
N LEU A 498 10.78 21.23 18.85
CA LEU A 498 11.18 22.09 17.74
C LEU A 498 12.23 21.41 16.82
N ASP A 499 13.14 20.62 17.40
CA ASP A 499 14.13 19.84 16.62
C ASP A 499 13.44 18.78 15.77
N MET A 500 12.42 18.13 16.32
CA MET A 500 11.64 17.11 15.63
C MET A 500 10.60 17.70 14.65
N MET A 501 10.02 18.87 14.99
CA MET A 501 8.97 19.53 14.21
C MET A 501 9.30 21.00 13.94
N PRO A 502 10.38 21.31 13.20
CA PRO A 502 10.85 22.69 13.00
C PRO A 502 9.88 23.57 12.20
N TYR A 503 8.91 22.96 11.52
CA TYR A 503 7.93 23.64 10.65
C TYR A 503 6.49 23.59 11.22
N ASP A 504 6.30 23.16 12.47
CA ASP A 504 4.98 23.23 13.11
C ASP A 504 4.72 24.65 13.66
N PRO A 505 3.61 25.29 13.26
CA PRO A 505 3.31 26.66 13.70
C PRO A 505 3.03 26.77 15.21
N THR A 506 2.42 25.75 15.83
CA THR A 506 2.08 25.74 17.27
C THR A 506 3.33 25.66 18.11
N VAL A 507 4.25 24.74 17.77
CA VAL A 507 5.52 24.57 18.49
C VAL A 507 6.37 25.85 18.40
N ASN A 508 6.42 26.49 17.23
CA ASN A 508 7.12 27.77 17.07
C ASN A 508 6.47 28.91 17.90
N ASP A 509 5.12 28.94 18.00
CA ASP A 509 4.41 29.92 18.85
C ASP A 509 4.69 29.69 20.34
N HIS A 510 4.58 28.44 20.81
CA HIS A 510 4.87 28.08 22.20
C HIS A 510 6.33 28.35 22.58
N TYR A 511 7.27 28.04 21.70
CA TYR A 511 8.69 28.32 21.92
C TYR A 511 8.96 29.82 22.04
N GLY A 512 8.33 30.62 21.19
CA GLY A 512 8.36 32.08 21.28
C GLY A 512 7.80 32.60 22.60
N ASP A 513 6.70 32.03 23.09
CA ASP A 513 6.07 32.41 24.37
C ASP A 513 7.04 32.16 25.56
N VAL A 514 7.71 31.00 25.57
CA VAL A 514 8.68 30.65 26.60
C VAL A 514 9.89 31.57 26.58
N LEU A 515 10.47 31.83 25.40
CA LEU A 515 11.60 32.74 25.23
C LEU A 515 11.28 34.15 25.72
N TRP A 516 10.09 34.63 25.43
CA TRP A 516 9.64 35.94 25.92
C TRP A 516 9.62 36.01 27.47
N LYS A 517 9.03 34.99 28.12
CA LYS A 517 9.00 34.93 29.60
C LYS A 517 10.38 34.82 30.24
N LEU A 518 11.37 34.27 29.51
CA LEU A 518 12.78 34.21 29.91
C LEU A 518 13.58 35.48 29.59
N GLY A 519 12.96 36.51 28.97
CA GLY A 519 13.61 37.77 28.64
C GLY A 519 14.30 37.83 27.27
N ASN A 520 14.22 36.76 26.47
CA ASN A 520 14.81 36.66 25.14
C ASN A 520 13.85 37.22 24.06
N GLU A 521 13.47 38.49 24.23
CA GLU A 521 12.39 39.12 23.46
C GLU A 521 12.63 39.12 21.95
N LEU A 522 13.86 39.30 21.51
CA LEU A 522 14.20 39.37 20.10
C LEU A 522 14.05 38.02 19.39
N GLU A 523 14.49 36.99 20.06
CA GLU A 523 14.38 35.61 19.58
C GLU A 523 12.91 35.12 19.63
N ALA A 524 12.17 35.49 20.66
CA ALA A 524 10.74 35.24 20.77
C ALA A 524 9.96 35.77 19.54
N ARG A 525 10.25 37.02 19.13
CA ARG A 525 9.62 37.66 17.95
C ARG A 525 9.98 36.93 16.66
N PHE A 526 11.19 36.39 16.54
CA PHE A 526 11.59 35.57 15.38
C PHE A 526 10.72 34.30 15.27
N TYR A 527 10.54 33.57 16.36
CA TYR A 527 9.73 32.35 16.35
C TYR A 527 8.24 32.63 16.17
N TRP A 528 7.69 33.70 16.73
CA TRP A 528 6.32 34.14 16.46
C TRP A 528 6.11 34.50 14.97
N GLN A 529 7.08 35.21 14.36
CA GLN A 529 6.98 35.49 12.92
C GLN A 529 7.01 34.18 12.11
N LYS A 530 7.91 33.28 12.47
CA LYS A 530 8.00 31.96 11.84
C LYS A 530 6.70 31.13 12.00
N ALA A 531 6.04 31.20 13.16
CA ALA A 531 4.75 30.56 13.38
C ALA A 531 3.69 31.09 12.40
N ILE A 532 3.63 32.42 12.17
CA ILE A 532 2.72 33.03 11.18
C ILE A 532 3.07 32.58 9.76
N ASP A 533 4.36 32.60 9.40
CA ASP A 533 4.82 32.25 8.05
C ASP A 533 4.52 30.75 7.70
N LEU A 534 4.41 29.92 8.73
CA LEU A 534 4.08 28.49 8.62
C LEU A 534 2.58 28.19 8.71
N ASP A 535 1.78 29.12 9.24
CA ASP A 535 0.32 28.95 9.45
C ASP A 535 -0.46 29.10 8.14
N GLN A 536 -0.50 28.05 7.34
CA GLN A 536 -1.24 28.03 6.06
C GLN A 536 -2.77 28.18 6.24
N GLU A 537 -3.28 27.86 7.43
CA GLU A 537 -4.72 27.88 7.73
C GLU A 537 -5.17 29.21 8.36
N ASN A 538 -4.26 30.13 8.63
CA ASN A 538 -4.50 31.42 9.32
C ASN A 538 -5.19 31.28 10.70
N ILE A 539 -4.87 30.18 11.43
CA ILE A 539 -5.46 29.91 12.75
C ILE A 539 -4.88 30.81 13.81
N PHE A 540 -3.58 31.14 13.71
CA PHE A 540 -2.82 31.88 14.73
C PHE A 540 -2.59 33.34 14.39
N GLU A 541 -2.83 33.76 13.16
CA GLU A 541 -2.38 35.06 12.63
C GLU A 541 -2.76 36.23 13.52
N ASP A 542 -4.02 36.35 13.93
CA ASP A 542 -4.47 37.48 14.76
C ASP A 542 -3.88 37.45 16.17
N LYS A 543 -3.80 36.25 16.80
CA LYS A 543 -3.29 36.07 18.16
C LYS A 543 -1.80 36.38 18.22
N VAL A 544 -1.03 35.80 17.27
CA VAL A 544 0.43 35.96 17.24
C VAL A 544 0.87 37.33 16.77
N LYS A 545 0.12 38.01 15.88
CA LYS A 545 0.38 39.41 15.53
C LYS A 545 0.27 40.35 16.76
N ILE A 546 -0.64 40.07 17.68
CA ILE A 546 -0.73 40.83 18.93
C ILE A 546 0.53 40.61 19.76
N LYS A 547 1.02 39.37 19.89
CA LYS A 547 2.26 39.05 20.60
C LYS A 547 3.47 39.76 19.99
N LEU A 548 3.59 39.78 18.65
CA LEU A 548 4.65 40.51 17.94
C LEU A 548 4.68 41.99 18.26
N LEU A 549 3.52 42.63 18.46
CA LEU A 549 3.42 44.04 18.72
C LEU A 549 3.65 44.43 20.20
N LYS A 550 3.13 43.65 21.11
CA LYS A 550 3.03 44.00 22.54
C LYS A 550 3.76 43.07 23.49
N GLY A 551 4.18 41.88 23.01
CA GLY A 551 4.59 40.78 23.86
C GLY A 551 3.39 40.07 24.51
N ILE A 552 3.68 39.22 25.51
CA ILE A 552 2.68 38.48 26.30
C ILE A 552 2.81 38.75 27.78
#